data_2efc55eed94f7509d83e7416cfa538c6
#
_entry.id   2efc55eed94f7509d83e7416cfa538c6
#
_cell.length_a   1.000
_cell.length_b   1.000
_cell.length_c   1.000
_cell.angle_alpha   90.00
_cell.angle_beta   90.00
_cell.angle_gamma   90.00
#
_symmetry.space_group_name_H-M   'P 1'
#
loop_
_entity.id
_entity.type
_entity.pdbx_description
1 polymer ?
#
loop_
_entity_poly.entity_id
_entity_poly.type
_entity_poly.pdbx_seq_one_letter_code
_entity_poly.pdbx_strand_id
1 'polypeptide(L)'
;MGDPRAFLNIPRQEAGYRPVNERITDYSQVEQTLNTNSRKLQASRCMDCGVPFCHWACPIGNKQPEWQDALFKGKWREAYEILSSTCDFPEFTGRICPALCEKSCVLKLSCDQPVTIRENEAAIVEAAFREGYIQIQTPERNGKKVAVIGAGPAGLVVALSLIHISE
;
A
#
# COMPACT_ATOMS: atom_id res chain seq x y z
N MET A 1 -2.93 -3.84 17.44
CA MET A 1 -4.35 -4.04 17.11
C MET A 1 -5.03 -2.69 17.11
N GLY A 2 -5.68 -2.31 16.01
CA GLY A 2 -6.48 -1.09 15.92
C GLY A 2 -7.65 -1.12 16.92
N ASP A 3 -8.53 -0.14 16.84
CA ASP A 3 -9.78 -0.19 17.60
C ASP A 3 -10.74 -1.19 16.93
N PRO A 4 -11.03 -2.36 17.53
CA PRO A 4 -11.86 -3.40 16.92
C PRO A 4 -13.32 -2.95 16.69
N ARG A 5 -13.71 -1.80 17.21
CA ARG A 5 -15.04 -1.20 17.05
C ARG A 5 -15.04 0.08 16.18
N ALA A 6 -13.88 0.51 15.71
CA ALA A 6 -13.79 1.75 14.94
C ALA A 6 -14.69 1.75 13.71
N PHE A 7 -14.82 0.63 13.01
CA PHE A 7 -15.68 0.49 11.84
C PHE A 7 -17.18 0.73 12.10
N LEU A 8 -17.63 0.61 13.36
CA LEU A 8 -19.01 0.90 13.75
C LEU A 8 -19.29 2.40 13.84
N ASN A 9 -18.27 3.19 14.17
CA ASN A 9 -18.39 4.61 14.47
C ASN A 9 -17.76 5.50 13.38
N ILE A 10 -16.84 4.98 12.60
CA ILE A 10 -16.08 5.70 11.58
C ILE A 10 -16.50 5.19 10.21
N PRO A 11 -17.25 5.98 9.41
CA PRO A 11 -17.60 5.60 8.05
C PRO A 11 -16.36 5.54 7.15
N ARG A 12 -16.44 4.78 6.04
CA ARG A 12 -15.42 4.82 4.99
C ARG A 12 -15.36 6.23 4.40
N GLN A 13 -14.17 6.77 4.33
CA GLN A 13 -13.88 8.04 3.69
C GLN A 13 -12.76 7.84 2.67
N GLU A 14 -13.04 8.13 1.42
CA GLU A 14 -12.07 8.20 0.34
C GLU A 14 -11.60 9.64 0.15
N ALA A 15 -10.37 9.81 -0.32
CA ALA A 15 -9.84 11.15 -0.61
C ALA A 15 -10.48 11.74 -1.88
N GLY A 16 -10.95 10.89 -2.79
CA GLY A 16 -11.56 11.29 -4.05
C GLY A 16 -10.55 11.77 -5.08
N TYR A 17 -11.05 12.58 -6.01
CA TYR A 17 -10.30 13.06 -7.17
C TYR A 17 -10.33 14.57 -7.24
N ARG A 18 -9.33 15.16 -7.89
CA ARG A 18 -9.34 16.58 -8.25
C ARG A 18 -10.56 16.89 -9.15
N PRO A 19 -11.14 18.09 -9.05
CA PRO A 19 -12.24 18.51 -9.92
C PRO A 19 -11.89 18.37 -11.39
N VAL A 20 -12.87 17.99 -12.23
CA VAL A 20 -12.63 17.72 -13.66
C VAL A 20 -12.05 18.93 -14.38
N ASN A 21 -12.55 20.14 -14.08
CA ASN A 21 -12.09 21.38 -14.67
C ASN A 21 -10.62 21.72 -14.35
N GLU A 22 -10.08 21.20 -13.26
CA GLU A 22 -8.66 21.39 -12.90
C GLU A 22 -7.78 20.33 -13.57
N ARG A 23 -8.17 19.05 -13.49
CA ARG A 23 -7.34 17.95 -13.97
C ARG A 23 -7.21 17.84 -15.48
N ILE A 24 -8.04 18.53 -16.25
CA ILE A 24 -7.95 18.61 -17.72
C ILE A 24 -6.91 19.66 -18.18
N THR A 25 -6.40 20.48 -17.28
CA THR A 25 -5.45 21.56 -17.63
C THR A 25 -3.98 21.14 -17.46
N ASP A 26 -3.73 19.99 -16.82
CA ASP A 26 -2.37 19.50 -16.54
C ASP A 26 -2.30 17.96 -16.59
N TYR A 27 -1.09 17.42 -16.38
CA TYR A 27 -0.83 15.97 -16.27
C TYR A 27 -0.47 15.55 -14.83
N SER A 28 -0.83 16.36 -13.84
CA SER A 28 -0.59 16.06 -12.43
C SER A 28 -1.48 14.92 -11.93
N GLN A 29 -1.12 14.33 -10.81
CA GLN A 29 -1.88 13.24 -10.21
C GLN A 29 -3.34 13.64 -9.98
N VAL A 30 -4.25 12.76 -10.36
CA VAL A 30 -5.70 12.96 -10.30
C VAL A 30 -6.25 12.64 -8.92
N GLU A 31 -5.75 11.59 -8.29
CA GLU A 31 -6.15 11.16 -6.96
C GLU A 31 -5.68 12.17 -5.91
N GLN A 32 -6.56 12.46 -4.96
CA GLN A 32 -6.24 13.22 -3.76
C GLN A 32 -5.78 12.29 -2.63
N THR A 33 -5.24 12.85 -1.57
CA THR A 33 -4.87 12.09 -0.37
C THR A 33 -5.52 12.69 0.86
N LEU A 34 -5.92 11.84 1.81
CA LEU A 34 -6.39 12.29 3.12
C LEU A 34 -5.22 12.84 3.93
N ASN A 35 -5.53 13.78 4.82
CA ASN A 35 -4.57 14.22 5.84
C ASN A 35 -4.21 13.08 6.80
N THR A 36 -3.11 13.25 7.53
CA THR A 36 -2.55 12.23 8.43
C THR A 36 -3.57 11.72 9.46
N ASN A 37 -4.39 12.60 10.05
CA ASN A 37 -5.35 12.19 11.07
C ASN A 37 -6.51 11.38 10.46
N SER A 38 -7.09 11.86 9.37
CA SER A 38 -8.12 11.12 8.64
C SER A 38 -7.59 9.77 8.15
N ARG A 39 -6.33 9.71 7.68
CA ARG A 39 -5.69 8.46 7.25
C ARG A 39 -5.56 7.45 8.40
N LYS A 40 -5.14 7.89 9.60
CA LYS A 40 -5.11 7.05 10.80
C LYS A 40 -6.51 6.54 11.17
N LEU A 41 -7.53 7.39 11.10
CA LEU A 41 -8.91 6.98 11.35
C LEU A 41 -9.39 5.94 10.34
N GLN A 42 -9.05 6.09 9.07
CA GLN A 42 -9.40 5.07 8.07
C GLN A 42 -8.63 3.75 8.30
N ALA A 43 -7.38 3.80 8.70
CA ALA A 43 -6.61 2.61 9.06
C ALA A 43 -7.18 1.90 10.29
N SER A 44 -7.67 2.62 11.29
CA SER A 44 -8.27 2.05 12.51
C SER A 44 -9.51 1.20 12.24
N ARG A 45 -10.18 1.38 11.09
CA ARG A 45 -11.32 0.57 10.69
C ARG A 45 -10.98 -0.90 10.42
N CYS A 46 -9.69 -1.24 10.27
CA CYS A 46 -9.26 -2.62 10.13
C CYS A 46 -9.53 -3.40 11.41
N MET A 47 -10.31 -4.48 11.29
CA MET A 47 -10.68 -5.34 12.43
C MET A 47 -9.59 -6.32 12.85
N ASP A 48 -8.45 -6.35 12.15
CA ASP A 48 -7.38 -7.31 12.38
C ASP A 48 -7.91 -8.76 12.43
N CYS A 49 -8.54 -9.19 11.35
CA CYS A 49 -9.20 -10.49 11.27
C CYS A 49 -8.21 -11.64 11.44
N GLY A 50 -8.54 -12.62 12.31
CA GLY A 50 -7.71 -13.82 12.48
C GLY A 50 -7.59 -14.68 11.21
N VAL A 51 -8.57 -14.56 10.29
CA VAL A 51 -8.49 -15.09 8.91
C VAL A 51 -8.66 -13.91 7.97
N PRO A 52 -7.57 -13.25 7.54
CA PRO A 52 -7.64 -12.04 6.75
C PRO A 52 -7.88 -12.34 5.27
N PHE A 53 -9.13 -12.34 4.82
CA PHE A 53 -9.48 -12.55 3.41
C PHE A 53 -8.79 -11.55 2.47
N CYS A 54 -8.53 -10.33 2.93
CA CYS A 54 -7.76 -9.34 2.20
C CYS A 54 -6.34 -9.83 1.85
N HIS A 55 -5.68 -10.49 2.78
CA HIS A 55 -4.38 -11.12 2.59
C HIS A 55 -4.44 -12.24 1.54
N TRP A 56 -5.43 -13.11 1.64
CA TRP A 56 -5.59 -14.24 0.73
C TRP A 56 -5.99 -13.83 -0.69
N ALA A 57 -6.75 -12.76 -0.81
CA ALA A 57 -7.14 -12.24 -2.12
C ALA A 57 -6.02 -11.46 -2.83
N CYS A 58 -4.96 -11.09 -2.12
CA CYS A 58 -3.82 -10.41 -2.69
C CYS A 58 -2.87 -11.43 -3.35
N PRO A 59 -2.59 -11.35 -4.67
CA PRO A 59 -1.71 -12.31 -5.34
C PRO A 59 -0.28 -12.37 -4.79
N ILE A 60 0.18 -11.28 -4.17
CA ILE A 60 1.51 -11.20 -3.53
C ILE A 60 1.47 -11.48 -2.02
N GLY A 61 0.31 -11.86 -1.47
CA GLY A 61 0.16 -12.18 -0.05
C GLY A 61 0.50 -11.00 0.88
N ASN A 62 0.14 -9.78 0.49
CA ASN A 62 0.47 -8.59 1.25
C ASN A 62 -0.20 -8.59 2.63
N LYS A 63 0.51 -8.12 3.65
CA LYS A 63 0.13 -8.17 5.07
C LYS A 63 -0.69 -6.95 5.48
N GLN A 64 -1.91 -6.83 4.93
CA GLN A 64 -2.75 -5.65 5.13
C GLN A 64 -3.08 -5.36 6.60
N PRO A 65 -3.52 -6.32 7.44
CA PRO A 65 -3.84 -6.03 8.83
C PRO A 65 -2.66 -5.44 9.60
N GLU A 66 -1.48 -5.99 9.43
CA GLU A 66 -0.28 -5.64 10.17
C GLU A 66 0.17 -4.20 9.87
N TRP A 67 0.27 -3.82 8.61
CA TRP A 67 0.66 -2.45 8.28
C TRP A 67 -0.47 -1.44 8.49
N GLN A 68 -1.75 -1.85 8.47
CA GLN A 68 -2.86 -0.98 8.88
C GLN A 68 -2.78 -0.65 10.38
N ASP A 69 -2.45 -1.62 11.21
CA ASP A 69 -2.24 -1.40 12.65
C ASP A 69 -1.06 -0.46 12.92
N ALA A 70 0.06 -0.67 12.22
CA ALA A 70 1.22 0.23 12.32
C ALA A 70 0.85 1.66 11.87
N LEU A 71 0.12 1.81 10.76
CA LEU A 71 -0.35 3.10 10.27
C LEU A 71 -1.29 3.80 11.25
N PHE A 72 -2.25 3.09 11.83
CA PHE A 72 -3.14 3.60 12.86
C PHE A 72 -2.36 4.13 14.07
N LYS A 73 -1.35 3.39 14.52
CA LYS A 73 -0.45 3.80 15.61
C LYS A 73 0.48 4.96 15.25
N GLY A 74 0.49 5.39 14.00
CA GLY A 74 1.38 6.45 13.51
C GLY A 74 2.82 6.02 13.29
N LYS A 75 3.07 4.73 13.23
CA LYS A 75 4.37 4.12 12.98
C LYS A 75 4.61 3.94 11.47
N TRP A 76 4.77 5.06 10.78
CA TRP A 76 4.84 5.09 9.31
C TRP A 76 5.99 4.27 8.73
N ARG A 77 7.17 4.30 9.37
CA ARG A 77 8.33 3.50 8.95
C ARG A 77 8.03 2.00 9.08
N GLU A 78 7.50 1.57 10.23
CA GLU A 78 7.14 0.16 10.48
C GLU A 78 6.06 -0.30 9.46
N ALA A 79 5.06 0.55 9.19
CA ALA A 79 4.06 0.27 8.18
C ALA A 79 4.67 0.07 6.79
N TYR A 80 5.65 0.91 6.40
CA TYR A 80 6.37 0.76 5.14
C TYR A 80 7.21 -0.53 5.10
N GLU A 81 7.94 -0.84 6.16
CA GLU A 81 8.77 -2.05 6.24
C GLU A 81 7.93 -3.33 6.12
N ILE A 82 6.75 -3.38 6.75
CA ILE A 82 5.82 -4.50 6.62
C ILE A 82 5.25 -4.55 5.18
N LEU A 83 4.82 -3.44 4.64
CA LEU A 83 4.27 -3.34 3.28
C LEU A 83 5.29 -3.77 2.23
N SER A 84 6.51 -3.25 2.29
CA SER A 84 7.58 -3.54 1.32
C SER A 84 8.13 -4.97 1.43
N SER A 85 7.88 -5.66 2.55
CA SER A 85 8.30 -7.07 2.70
C SER A 85 7.63 -8.03 1.71
N THR A 86 6.52 -7.62 1.08
CA THR A 86 5.77 -8.43 0.11
C THR A 86 5.39 -7.65 -1.15
N CYS A 87 5.54 -6.33 -1.16
CA CYS A 87 5.21 -5.47 -2.28
C CYS A 87 6.39 -4.59 -2.64
N ASP A 88 7.07 -4.90 -3.74
CA ASP A 88 8.27 -4.19 -4.19
C ASP A 88 7.98 -2.78 -4.70
N PHE A 89 6.79 -2.55 -5.26
CA PHE A 89 6.41 -1.29 -5.89
C PHE A 89 5.05 -0.78 -5.42
N PRO A 90 4.91 -0.44 -4.12
CA PRO A 90 3.63 0.02 -3.57
C PRO A 90 3.18 1.38 -4.13
N GLU A 91 4.09 2.17 -4.73
CA GLU A 91 3.77 3.40 -5.45
C GLU A 91 2.91 3.16 -6.70
N PHE A 92 3.07 1.99 -7.36
CA PHE A 92 2.23 1.60 -8.49
C PHE A 92 0.97 0.90 -8.03
N THR A 93 1.10 -0.10 -7.16
CA THR A 93 -0.06 -0.90 -6.71
C THR A 93 -1.05 -0.05 -5.92
N GLY A 94 -0.60 0.88 -5.10
CA GLY A 94 -1.45 1.82 -4.38
C GLY A 94 -2.30 2.73 -5.29
N ARG A 95 -1.97 2.81 -6.60
CA ARG A 95 -2.71 3.63 -7.59
C ARG A 95 -3.49 2.81 -8.61
N ILE A 96 -2.87 1.78 -9.19
CA ILE A 96 -3.44 1.07 -10.34
C ILE A 96 -4.02 -0.30 -10.02
N CYS A 97 -3.77 -0.85 -8.83
CA CYS A 97 -4.28 -2.15 -8.42
C CYS A 97 -5.82 -2.14 -8.35
N PRO A 98 -6.50 -3.19 -8.86
CA PRO A 98 -7.96 -3.31 -8.76
C PRO A 98 -8.46 -3.55 -7.33
N ALA A 99 -7.56 -3.55 -6.34
CA ALA A 99 -7.84 -3.68 -4.91
C ALA A 99 -8.69 -4.91 -4.55
N LEU A 100 -8.23 -6.10 -4.96
CA LEU A 100 -8.88 -7.37 -4.61
C LEU A 100 -8.99 -7.54 -3.08
N CYS A 101 -8.04 -7.01 -2.34
CA CYS A 101 -8.05 -6.97 -0.88
C CYS A 101 -9.24 -6.18 -0.32
N GLU A 102 -9.62 -5.06 -0.94
CA GLU A 102 -10.82 -4.31 -0.53
C GLU A 102 -12.11 -5.05 -0.90
N LYS A 103 -12.13 -5.70 -2.07
CA LYS A 103 -13.29 -6.49 -2.52
C LYS A 103 -13.56 -7.69 -1.62
N SER A 104 -12.53 -8.27 -1.03
CA SER A 104 -12.61 -9.42 -0.12
C SER A 104 -12.67 -9.03 1.36
N CYS A 105 -12.56 -7.76 1.69
CA CYS A 105 -12.64 -7.27 3.06
C CYS A 105 -13.99 -7.66 3.69
N VAL A 106 -13.97 -8.18 4.92
CA VAL A 106 -15.19 -8.58 5.65
C VAL A 106 -16.19 -7.42 5.77
N LEU A 107 -15.69 -6.19 5.94
CA LEU A 107 -16.55 -4.99 5.97
C LEU A 107 -17.23 -4.70 4.62
N LYS A 108 -16.70 -5.20 3.51
CA LYS A 108 -17.39 -5.14 2.20
C LYS A 108 -18.66 -5.98 2.22
N LEU A 109 -18.60 -7.15 2.83
CA LEU A 109 -19.73 -8.08 2.91
C LEU A 109 -20.81 -7.60 3.89
N SER A 110 -20.40 -7.01 5.02
CA SER A 110 -21.33 -6.65 6.10
C SER A 110 -22.00 -5.29 5.91
N CYS A 111 -21.30 -4.29 5.43
CA CYS A 111 -21.80 -2.92 5.32
C CYS A 111 -21.42 -2.18 4.03
N ASP A 112 -20.83 -2.88 3.08
CA ASP A 112 -20.32 -2.31 1.81
C ASP A 112 -19.29 -1.17 1.97
N GLN A 113 -18.60 -1.16 3.10
CA GLN A 113 -17.60 -0.15 3.44
C GLN A 113 -16.26 -0.78 3.81
N PRO A 114 -15.53 -1.41 2.87
CA PRO A 114 -14.22 -1.99 3.15
C PRO A 114 -13.24 -0.95 3.68
N VAL A 115 -12.14 -1.39 4.28
CA VAL A 115 -11.03 -0.51 4.63
C VAL A 115 -10.43 0.08 3.35
N THR A 116 -9.99 1.34 3.38
CA THR A 116 -9.35 2.04 2.25
C THR A 116 -7.91 1.55 2.07
N ILE A 117 -7.74 0.27 1.73
CA ILE A 117 -6.44 -0.41 1.73
C ILE A 117 -5.52 0.20 0.68
N ARG A 118 -5.99 0.34 -0.56
CA ARG A 118 -5.20 0.88 -1.67
C ARG A 118 -4.73 2.31 -1.42
N GLU A 119 -5.60 3.18 -0.92
CA GLU A 119 -5.22 4.56 -0.61
C GLU A 119 -4.25 4.65 0.57
N ASN A 120 -4.40 3.77 1.57
CA ASN A 120 -3.49 3.71 2.71
C ASN A 120 -2.11 3.24 2.27
N GLU A 121 -2.04 2.26 1.37
CA GLU A 121 -0.80 1.79 0.75
C GLU A 121 -0.07 2.92 0.02
N ALA A 122 -0.77 3.67 -0.85
CA ALA A 122 -0.22 4.84 -1.54
C ALA A 122 0.30 5.89 -0.54
N ALA A 123 -0.44 6.17 0.53
CA ALA A 123 -0.02 7.14 1.54
C ALA A 123 1.22 6.70 2.32
N ILE A 124 1.37 5.40 2.61
CA ILE A 124 2.55 4.85 3.30
C ILE A 124 3.79 5.02 2.42
N VAL A 125 3.73 4.65 1.15
CA VAL A 125 4.89 4.77 0.26
C VAL A 125 5.26 6.22 -0.02
N GLU A 126 4.30 7.12 -0.18
CA GLU A 126 4.56 8.55 -0.32
C GLU A 126 5.26 9.12 0.93
N ALA A 127 4.84 8.69 2.12
CA ALA A 127 5.53 9.05 3.36
C ALA A 127 6.96 8.48 3.37
N ALA A 128 7.16 7.26 2.89
CA ALA A 128 8.47 6.61 2.86
C ALA A 128 9.46 7.36 1.95
N PHE A 129 9.00 7.83 0.78
CA PHE A 129 9.82 8.69 -0.10
C PHE A 129 10.13 10.03 0.55
N ARG A 130 9.12 10.71 1.07
CA ARG A 130 9.28 12.04 1.67
C ARG A 130 10.18 12.03 2.90
N GLU A 131 10.07 11.04 3.76
CA GLU A 131 10.83 10.93 5.01
C GLU A 131 12.16 10.15 4.84
N GLY A 132 12.47 9.68 3.63
CA GLY A 132 13.71 8.98 3.33
C GLY A 132 13.84 7.60 3.99
N TYR A 133 12.74 6.86 4.15
CA TYR A 133 12.79 5.49 4.71
C TYR A 133 13.38 4.49 3.71
N ILE A 134 13.27 4.80 2.43
CA ILE A 134 13.75 3.93 1.35
C ILE A 134 15.27 4.03 1.28
N GLN A 135 15.95 2.90 1.57
CA GLN A 135 17.39 2.80 1.50
C GLN A 135 17.79 2.11 0.20
N ILE A 136 18.69 2.74 -0.54
CA ILE A 136 19.29 2.11 -1.72
C ILE A 136 20.32 1.09 -1.23
N GLN A 137 20.07 -0.18 -1.48
CA GLN A 137 21.04 -1.24 -1.23
C GLN A 137 21.99 -1.36 -2.42
N THR A 138 23.28 -1.29 -2.15
CA THR A 138 24.31 -1.55 -3.17
C THR A 138 24.91 -2.90 -2.88
N PRO A 139 24.54 -3.95 -3.62
CA PRO A 139 25.04 -5.31 -3.40
C PRO A 139 26.51 -5.42 -3.81
N GLU A 140 27.24 -6.34 -3.19
CA GLU A 140 28.57 -6.72 -3.67
C GLU A 140 28.45 -7.45 -5.02
N ARG A 141 29.32 -7.07 -5.96
CA ARG A 141 29.29 -7.64 -7.30
C ARG A 141 30.02 -8.99 -7.34
N ASN A 142 29.31 -10.05 -7.68
CA ASN A 142 29.86 -11.39 -7.86
C ASN A 142 30.45 -11.67 -9.26
N GLY A 143 30.53 -10.66 -10.13
CA GLY A 143 31.09 -10.76 -11.49
C GLY A 143 30.15 -11.36 -12.53
N LYS A 144 28.99 -11.86 -12.17
CA LYS A 144 27.99 -12.38 -13.12
C LYS A 144 27.27 -11.22 -13.80
N LYS A 145 26.85 -11.46 -15.06
CA LYS A 145 26.09 -10.47 -15.85
C LYS A 145 24.74 -11.06 -16.21
N VAL A 146 23.68 -10.34 -15.93
CA VAL A 146 22.30 -10.70 -16.31
C VAL A 146 21.73 -9.55 -17.10
N ALA A 147 21.03 -9.85 -18.19
CA ALA A 147 20.28 -8.86 -18.96
C ALA A 147 18.78 -9.08 -18.74
N VAL A 148 18.08 -8.03 -18.33
CA VAL A 148 16.62 -8.00 -18.22
C VAL A 148 16.08 -7.17 -19.38
N ILE A 149 15.28 -7.81 -20.26
CA ILE A 149 14.70 -7.15 -21.44
C ILE A 149 13.27 -6.76 -21.11
N GLY A 150 13.03 -5.44 -21.01
CA GLY A 150 11.75 -4.83 -20.67
C GLY A 150 11.78 -4.12 -19.32
N ALA A 151 11.22 -2.91 -19.29
CA ALA A 151 11.12 -2.04 -18.11
C ALA A 151 9.68 -1.97 -17.53
N GLY A 152 8.84 -2.97 -17.85
CA GLY A 152 7.54 -3.13 -17.22
C GLY A 152 7.67 -3.70 -15.80
N PRO A 153 6.55 -3.78 -15.04
CA PRO A 153 6.55 -4.26 -13.65
C PRO A 153 7.27 -5.60 -13.46
N ALA A 154 7.06 -6.56 -14.36
CA ALA A 154 7.71 -7.86 -14.30
C ALA A 154 9.23 -7.77 -14.44
N GLY A 155 9.73 -6.99 -15.40
CA GLY A 155 11.17 -6.79 -15.58
C GLY A 155 11.81 -6.07 -14.41
N LEU A 156 11.13 -5.07 -13.85
CA LEU A 156 11.61 -4.32 -12.68
C LEU A 156 11.69 -5.22 -11.43
N VAL A 157 10.68 -6.06 -11.19
CA VAL A 157 10.69 -7.01 -10.06
C VAL A 157 11.85 -8.01 -10.20
N VAL A 158 12.06 -8.57 -11.41
CA VAL A 158 13.19 -9.48 -11.65
C VAL A 158 14.53 -8.78 -11.40
N ALA A 159 14.69 -7.55 -11.89
CA ALA A 159 15.92 -6.79 -11.68
C ALA A 159 16.17 -6.52 -10.18
N LEU A 160 15.13 -6.16 -9.43
CA LEU A 160 15.21 -5.95 -7.98
C LEU A 160 15.54 -7.26 -7.25
N SER A 161 14.88 -8.37 -7.58
CA SER A 161 15.13 -9.67 -6.99
C SER A 161 16.59 -10.14 -7.18
N LEU A 162 17.19 -9.85 -8.34
CA LEU A 162 18.59 -10.19 -8.62
C LEU A 162 19.57 -9.42 -7.72
N ILE A 163 19.21 -8.27 -7.20
CA ILE A 163 20.01 -7.54 -6.22
C ILE A 163 20.04 -8.31 -4.89
N HIS A 164 18.94 -8.94 -4.50
CA HIS A 164 18.81 -9.69 -3.24
C HIS A 164 19.38 -11.13 -3.34
N ILE A 165 19.47 -11.71 -4.54
CA ILE A 165 19.95 -13.10 -4.75
C ILE A 165 21.47 -13.15 -4.94
N SER A 166 22.16 -12.03 -4.95
CA SER A 166 23.61 -11.97 -5.19
C SER A 166 24.48 -12.33 -3.97
N GLU A 167 23.89 -12.81 -2.87
CA GLU A 167 24.61 -13.36 -1.71
C GLU A 167 25.03 -14.81 -1.91
#